data_c97df47a892cb29c660e1d27ac1f744c
#
_entry.id   c97df47a892cb29c660e1d27ac1f744c
#
_cell.length_a   1.000
_cell.length_b   1.000
_cell.length_c   1.000
_cell.angle_alpha   90.00
_cell.angle_beta   90.00
_cell.angle_gamma   90.00
#
_symmetry.space_group_name_H-M   'P 1'
#
loop_
_entity.id
_entity.type
_entity.pdbx_description
1 polymer ?
#
loop_
_entity_poly.entity_id
_entity_poly.type
_entity_poly.pdbx_seq_one_letter_code
_entity_poly.pdbx_strand_id
1 'polypeptide(L)'
;LKDLPDSPIAGINSTNVATGRLFTFSKQDVGGYDYRENGRSIIKGEEIPISFAVASSTCVPSIFSPTQIDKRYYEEGKYKDTLLVDGGLYDNQGAYILTESTNKLYRVENVVISDAGNARPDIKGVRNTICLMFQSIEVLMNRIRTIQIRTNIYNRTKKNSAYYAYVSLLWSEWNSMVDRFMDNIKKENVPELVLSAHRISLDDVIAFREKNDQNAKFRIEECFKKSIGWQVLLDSAPSKELHEIALSVGTNLTPLSKRKIDALSAHSEWLTELQIKTYLPHLLH
;
A
#
# COMPACT_ATOMS: atom_id res chain seq x y z
N LEU A 1 -2.20 10.15 -21.34
CA LEU A 1 -2.31 10.53 -19.91
C LEU A 1 -2.96 11.89 -19.68
N LYS A 2 -3.20 12.65 -20.77
CA LYS A 2 -3.84 13.97 -20.71
C LYS A 2 -5.20 13.99 -20.03
N ASP A 3 -5.92 12.87 -20.05
CA ASP A 3 -7.26 12.74 -19.47
C ASP A 3 -7.24 12.38 -17.97
N LEU A 4 -6.05 12.17 -17.38
CA LEU A 4 -5.91 12.05 -15.93
C LEU A 4 -6.19 13.39 -15.26
N PRO A 5 -6.74 13.39 -14.01
CA PRO A 5 -7.01 14.61 -13.28
C PRO A 5 -5.72 15.38 -12.93
N ASP A 6 -5.81 16.69 -12.83
CA ASP A 6 -4.73 17.51 -12.32
C ASP A 6 -4.59 17.38 -10.79
N SER A 7 -5.71 17.18 -10.12
CA SER A 7 -5.80 16.95 -8.68
C SER A 7 -7.01 16.03 -8.36
N PRO A 8 -6.82 14.96 -7.56
CA PRO A 8 -5.52 14.48 -7.06
C PRO A 8 -4.61 13.96 -8.18
N ILE A 9 -3.29 13.98 -7.97
CA ILE A 9 -2.33 13.40 -8.92
C ILE A 9 -2.52 11.89 -8.96
N ALA A 10 -2.82 11.37 -10.14
CA ALA A 10 -2.92 9.92 -10.37
C ALA A 10 -1.61 9.40 -10.97
N GLY A 11 -1.03 8.38 -10.35
CA GLY A 11 0.18 7.69 -10.80
C GLY A 11 -0.08 6.20 -11.04
N ILE A 12 0.39 5.68 -12.17
CA ILE A 12 0.32 4.25 -12.51
C ILE A 12 1.76 3.74 -12.57
N ASN A 13 2.08 2.72 -11.77
CA ASN A 13 3.43 2.21 -11.65
C ASN A 13 3.70 1.00 -12.53
N SER A 14 4.89 0.96 -13.11
CA SER A 14 5.48 -0.18 -13.80
C SER A 14 6.92 -0.39 -13.35
N THR A 15 7.54 -1.49 -13.70
CA THR A 15 8.95 -1.76 -13.48
C THR A 15 9.71 -1.72 -14.80
N ASN A 16 10.75 -0.91 -14.89
CA ASN A 16 11.65 -0.91 -16.03
C ASN A 16 12.65 -2.07 -15.90
N VAL A 17 12.59 -3.03 -16.83
CA VAL A 17 13.43 -4.22 -16.81
C VAL A 17 14.91 -3.90 -16.99
N ALA A 18 15.23 -2.93 -17.85
CA ALA A 18 16.62 -2.58 -18.16
C ALA A 18 17.35 -1.96 -16.97
N THR A 19 16.65 -1.19 -16.14
CA THR A 19 17.24 -0.50 -14.98
C THR A 19 16.92 -1.14 -13.64
N GLY A 20 15.95 -2.06 -13.58
CA GLY A 20 15.45 -2.63 -12.35
C GLY A 20 14.79 -1.60 -11.43
N ARG A 21 14.29 -0.47 -11.96
CA ARG A 21 13.74 0.65 -11.20
C ARG A 21 12.26 0.88 -11.48
N LEU A 22 11.62 1.57 -10.53
CA LEU A 22 10.24 2.03 -10.69
C LEU A 22 10.13 2.96 -11.89
N PHE A 23 9.08 2.77 -12.68
CA PHE A 23 8.65 3.65 -13.76
C PHE A 23 7.20 4.08 -13.51
N THR A 24 6.95 5.38 -13.44
CA THR A 24 5.62 5.91 -13.12
C THR A 24 5.06 6.67 -14.30
N PHE A 25 3.79 6.43 -14.59
CA PHE A 25 2.99 7.21 -15.53
C PHE A 25 2.06 8.12 -14.76
N SER A 26 2.18 9.43 -14.95
CA SER A 26 1.21 10.42 -14.48
C SER A 26 1.05 11.52 -15.54
N LYS A 27 0.06 12.39 -15.34
CA LYS A 27 -0.12 13.57 -16.20
C LYS A 27 1.05 14.54 -16.07
N GLN A 28 1.59 14.68 -14.87
CA GLN A 28 2.64 15.65 -14.56
C GLN A 28 4.05 15.14 -14.90
N ASP A 29 4.24 13.82 -14.91
CA ASP A 29 5.57 13.23 -15.07
C ASP A 29 5.47 11.78 -15.57
N VAL A 30 6.37 11.39 -16.47
CA VAL A 30 6.47 10.03 -16.98
C VAL A 30 7.91 9.54 -16.88
N GLY A 31 8.09 8.36 -16.28
CA GLY A 31 9.40 7.74 -16.12
C GLY A 31 9.86 7.72 -14.67
N GLY A 32 11.13 7.98 -14.47
CA GLY A 32 11.82 8.06 -13.19
C GLY A 32 13.02 8.99 -13.34
N TYR A 33 13.97 8.91 -12.40
CA TYR A 33 15.15 9.77 -12.42
C TYR A 33 15.91 9.68 -13.76
N ASP A 34 16.06 8.48 -14.32
CA ASP A 34 16.81 8.24 -15.57
C ASP A 34 16.13 8.83 -16.82
N TYR A 35 14.89 9.30 -16.71
CA TYR A 35 14.08 9.88 -17.79
C TYR A 35 13.89 11.38 -17.65
N ARG A 36 14.74 12.05 -16.89
CA ARG A 36 14.68 13.49 -16.67
C ARG A 36 15.94 14.17 -17.13
N GLU A 37 15.76 15.32 -17.77
CA GLU A 37 16.82 16.28 -18.05
C GLU A 37 16.36 17.66 -17.59
N ASN A 38 17.25 18.38 -16.91
CA ASN A 38 16.93 19.69 -16.35
C ASN A 38 15.63 19.72 -15.51
N GLY A 39 15.33 18.60 -14.82
CA GLY A 39 14.15 18.47 -13.98
C GLY A 39 12.83 18.16 -14.72
N ARG A 40 12.85 18.00 -16.04
CA ARG A 40 11.68 17.65 -16.86
C ARG A 40 11.80 16.25 -17.44
N SER A 41 10.67 15.57 -17.61
CA SER A 41 10.62 14.29 -18.32
C SER A 41 10.99 14.49 -19.79
N ILE A 42 11.84 13.59 -20.30
CA ILE A 42 12.16 13.49 -21.75
C ILE A 42 11.10 12.71 -22.54
N ILE A 43 10.03 12.28 -21.87
CA ILE A 43 8.91 11.55 -22.46
C ILE A 43 7.69 12.45 -22.50
N LYS A 44 7.04 12.54 -23.67
CA LYS A 44 5.81 13.32 -23.90
C LYS A 44 4.60 12.56 -23.35
N GLY A 45 4.40 12.64 -22.04
CA GLY A 45 3.38 11.86 -21.34
C GLY A 45 1.96 12.08 -21.83
N GLU A 46 1.63 13.32 -22.25
CA GLU A 46 0.27 13.67 -22.73
C GLU A 46 -0.18 12.81 -23.90
N GLU A 47 0.74 12.36 -24.74
CA GLU A 47 0.45 11.54 -25.93
C GLU A 47 0.26 10.05 -25.61
N ILE A 48 0.70 9.58 -24.42
CA ILE A 48 0.60 8.19 -24.03
C ILE A 48 -0.84 7.85 -23.60
N PRO A 49 -1.48 6.83 -24.19
CA PRO A 49 -2.81 6.38 -23.76
C PRO A 49 -2.78 5.83 -22.32
N ILE A 50 -3.82 6.11 -21.53
CA ILE A 50 -3.98 5.52 -20.18
C ILE A 50 -4.00 3.99 -20.27
N SER A 51 -4.63 3.43 -21.30
CA SER A 51 -4.66 1.98 -21.54
C SER A 51 -3.26 1.36 -21.69
N PHE A 52 -2.30 2.08 -22.29
CA PHE A 52 -0.92 1.63 -22.37
C PHE A 52 -0.26 1.60 -20.98
N ALA A 53 -0.47 2.64 -20.17
CA ALA A 53 0.06 2.68 -18.81
C ALA A 53 -0.52 1.54 -17.95
N VAL A 54 -1.83 1.29 -18.04
CA VAL A 54 -2.50 0.18 -17.33
C VAL A 54 -1.97 -1.17 -17.81
N ALA A 55 -1.86 -1.38 -19.13
CA ALA A 55 -1.31 -2.61 -19.70
C ALA A 55 0.13 -2.86 -19.23
N SER A 56 0.96 -1.82 -19.15
CA SER A 56 2.33 -1.91 -18.64
C SER A 56 2.37 -2.27 -17.16
N SER A 57 1.47 -1.67 -16.36
CA SER A 57 1.36 -1.91 -14.91
C SER A 57 0.90 -3.32 -14.56
N THR A 58 0.13 -3.95 -15.43
CA THR A 58 -0.44 -5.29 -15.22
C THR A 58 0.28 -6.39 -16.02
N CYS A 59 1.39 -6.05 -16.64
CA CYS A 59 2.17 -6.94 -17.49
C CYS A 59 3.01 -7.92 -16.64
N VAL A 60 2.35 -8.92 -16.04
CA VAL A 60 3.01 -9.92 -15.22
C VAL A 60 4.01 -10.73 -16.05
N PRO A 61 5.30 -10.76 -15.68
CA PRO A 61 6.30 -11.54 -16.40
C PRO A 61 5.91 -13.02 -16.52
N SER A 62 6.29 -13.63 -17.61
CA SER A 62 5.96 -15.01 -17.99
C SER A 62 4.50 -15.25 -18.40
N ILE A 63 3.56 -14.31 -18.16
CA ILE A 63 2.19 -14.36 -18.71
C ILE A 63 2.10 -13.47 -19.94
N PHE A 64 2.64 -12.26 -19.85
CA PHE A 64 2.58 -11.26 -20.91
C PHE A 64 3.99 -10.88 -21.36
N SER A 65 4.10 -10.52 -22.65
CA SER A 65 5.33 -9.92 -23.15
C SER A 65 5.50 -8.51 -22.57
N PRO A 66 6.74 -8.08 -22.25
CA PRO A 66 6.98 -6.72 -21.81
C PRO A 66 6.43 -5.68 -22.78
N THR A 67 5.90 -4.59 -22.27
CA THR A 67 5.51 -3.45 -23.10
C THR A 67 6.72 -2.57 -23.38
N GLN A 68 6.76 -1.97 -24.57
CA GLN A 68 7.85 -1.09 -25.00
C GLN A 68 7.31 0.30 -25.28
N ILE A 69 7.98 1.34 -24.75
CA ILE A 69 7.61 2.72 -25.05
C ILE A 69 8.07 3.07 -26.45
N ASP A 70 7.14 3.46 -27.31
CA ASP A 70 7.40 3.86 -28.68
C ASP A 70 8.29 5.12 -28.75
N LYS A 71 9.19 5.15 -29.74
CA LYS A 71 10.13 6.26 -30.01
C LYS A 71 9.43 7.62 -30.16
N ARG A 72 8.22 7.64 -30.71
CA ARG A 72 7.44 8.88 -30.94
C ARG A 72 7.11 9.64 -29.65
N TYR A 73 7.08 8.94 -28.51
CA TYR A 73 6.80 9.55 -27.21
C TYR A 73 8.03 10.21 -26.58
N TYR A 74 9.21 10.04 -27.15
CA TYR A 74 10.41 10.68 -26.65
C TYR A 74 10.65 12.06 -27.30
N GLU A 75 11.34 12.94 -26.62
CA GLU A 75 11.94 14.10 -27.24
C GLU A 75 12.96 13.66 -28.29
N GLU A 76 13.18 14.50 -29.32
CA GLU A 76 14.09 14.19 -30.41
C GLU A 76 15.50 13.88 -29.88
N GLY A 77 16.09 12.81 -30.37
CA GLY A 77 17.43 12.36 -29.96
C GLY A 77 17.54 11.76 -28.55
N LYS A 78 16.43 11.65 -27.79
CA LYS A 78 16.43 11.18 -26.38
C LYS A 78 15.89 9.77 -26.19
N TYR A 79 15.64 9.04 -27.26
CA TYR A 79 15.09 7.69 -27.18
C TYR A 79 15.94 6.75 -26.31
N LYS A 80 15.26 6.01 -25.45
CA LYS A 80 15.82 4.91 -24.66
C LYS A 80 14.99 3.66 -24.88
N ASP A 81 15.65 2.51 -25.03
CA ASP A 81 14.96 1.23 -25.13
C ASP A 81 14.38 0.85 -23.76
N THR A 82 13.11 1.16 -23.57
CA THR A 82 12.42 1.03 -22.28
C THR A 82 11.42 -0.10 -22.34
N LEU A 83 11.76 -1.21 -21.71
CA LEU A 83 10.88 -2.38 -21.54
C LEU A 83 10.25 -2.35 -20.15
N LEU A 84 8.93 -2.41 -20.10
CA LEU A 84 8.14 -2.32 -18.89
C LEU A 84 7.40 -3.61 -18.60
N VAL A 85 7.34 -3.95 -17.35
CA VAL A 85 6.60 -5.08 -16.78
C VAL A 85 5.82 -4.62 -15.54
N ASP A 86 5.08 -5.54 -14.93
CA ASP A 86 4.24 -5.30 -13.76
C ASP A 86 4.94 -4.46 -12.68
N GLY A 87 4.22 -3.44 -12.19
CA GLY A 87 4.73 -2.54 -11.15
C GLY A 87 5.03 -3.24 -9.83
N GLY A 88 4.34 -4.32 -9.53
CA GLY A 88 4.50 -5.10 -8.30
C GLY A 88 5.86 -5.80 -8.17
N LEU A 89 6.64 -5.90 -9.24
CA LEU A 89 8.02 -6.39 -9.16
C LEU A 89 8.95 -5.42 -8.44
N TYR A 90 8.64 -4.14 -8.43
CA TYR A 90 9.41 -3.13 -7.71
C TYR A 90 8.67 -2.62 -6.47
N ASP A 91 7.39 -2.28 -6.63
CA ASP A 91 6.55 -1.69 -5.59
C ASP A 91 5.13 -2.26 -5.66
N ASN A 92 4.91 -3.36 -4.97
CA ASN A 92 3.63 -4.08 -4.99
C ASN A 92 2.50 -3.33 -4.26
N GLN A 93 2.83 -2.29 -3.50
CA GLN A 93 1.85 -1.50 -2.73
C GLN A 93 1.63 -0.09 -3.27
N GLY A 94 2.39 0.32 -4.27
CA GLY A 94 2.34 1.68 -4.83
C GLY A 94 2.79 2.78 -3.84
N ALA A 95 3.44 2.41 -2.75
CA ALA A 95 3.79 3.31 -1.66
C ALA A 95 5.19 3.93 -1.78
N TYR A 96 6.09 3.30 -2.53
CA TYR A 96 7.48 3.72 -2.61
C TYR A 96 7.63 5.16 -3.10
N ILE A 97 6.95 5.51 -4.18
CA ILE A 97 7.04 6.85 -4.77
C ILE A 97 6.49 7.95 -3.83
N LEU A 98 5.54 7.62 -2.97
CA LEU A 98 4.94 8.54 -2.01
C LEU A 98 5.84 8.80 -0.81
N THR A 99 6.77 7.90 -0.53
CA THR A 99 7.58 7.89 0.69
C THR A 99 9.07 8.12 0.43
N GLU A 100 9.51 7.97 -0.83
CA GLU A 100 10.90 8.20 -1.21
C GLU A 100 11.30 9.66 -0.96
N SER A 101 12.31 9.84 -0.13
CA SER A 101 12.75 11.16 0.34
C SER A 101 13.28 12.07 -0.76
N THR A 102 13.74 11.48 -1.87
CA THR A 102 14.29 12.22 -3.02
C THR A 102 13.23 12.70 -3.99
N ASN A 103 12.01 12.14 -3.94
CA ASN A 103 10.94 12.52 -4.84
C ASN A 103 10.07 13.63 -4.24
N LYS A 104 10.32 14.86 -4.66
CA LYS A 104 9.57 16.03 -4.16
C LYS A 104 8.15 16.15 -4.73
N LEU A 105 7.88 15.55 -5.90
CA LEU A 105 6.58 15.69 -6.58
C LEU A 105 5.49 14.88 -5.89
N TYR A 106 5.81 13.65 -5.49
CA TYR A 106 4.83 12.70 -4.97
C TYR A 106 4.91 12.48 -3.46
N ARG A 107 5.97 12.97 -2.80
CA ARG A 107 6.15 12.76 -1.36
C ARG A 107 5.02 13.40 -0.57
N VAL A 108 4.42 12.62 0.31
CA VAL A 108 3.35 13.04 1.21
C VAL A 108 3.66 12.66 2.66
N GLU A 109 3.00 13.34 3.60
CA GLU A 109 3.18 13.08 5.04
C GLU A 109 2.26 11.98 5.56
N ASN A 110 1.10 11.82 4.93
CA ASN A 110 0.10 10.82 5.34
C ASN A 110 -0.20 9.89 4.18
N VAL A 111 -0.14 8.59 4.44
CA VAL A 111 -0.30 7.55 3.42
C VAL A 111 -1.32 6.51 3.89
N VAL A 112 -2.32 6.25 3.06
CA VAL A 112 -3.21 5.10 3.22
C VAL A 112 -2.81 4.06 2.17
N ILE A 113 -2.41 2.88 2.63
CA ILE A 113 -2.05 1.76 1.76
C ILE A 113 -3.18 0.75 1.79
N SER A 114 -3.78 0.49 0.62
CA SER A 114 -4.77 -0.58 0.44
C SER A 114 -4.09 -1.79 -0.21
N ASP A 115 -4.01 -2.88 0.54
CA ASP A 115 -3.37 -4.12 0.13
C ASP A 115 -4.42 -5.21 -0.05
N ALA A 116 -4.80 -5.45 -1.30
CA ALA A 116 -5.75 -6.49 -1.70
C ALA A 116 -5.10 -7.88 -1.89
N GLY A 117 -3.81 -8.03 -1.57
CA GLY A 117 -3.11 -9.31 -1.68
C GLY A 117 -3.75 -10.37 -0.79
N ASN A 118 -4.06 -11.54 -1.39
CA ASN A 118 -4.64 -12.66 -0.65
C ASN A 118 -3.55 -13.54 -0.02
N ALA A 119 -3.98 -14.43 0.90
CA ALA A 119 -3.12 -15.49 1.39
C ALA A 119 -2.66 -16.38 0.23
N ARG A 120 -1.43 -16.86 0.32
CA ARG A 120 -0.89 -17.76 -0.72
C ARG A 120 -1.84 -18.94 -0.92
N PRO A 121 -2.26 -19.22 -2.15
CA PRO A 121 -2.94 -20.48 -2.40
C PRO A 121 -2.01 -21.62 -1.95
N ASP A 122 -2.56 -22.61 -1.28
CA ASP A 122 -1.83 -23.83 -0.91
C ASP A 122 -1.55 -24.62 -2.19
N ILE A 123 -0.43 -24.30 -2.84
CA ILE A 123 -0.08 -24.88 -4.14
C ILE A 123 0.51 -26.26 -3.91
N LYS A 124 -0.34 -27.26 -3.94
CA LYS A 124 0.08 -28.66 -3.93
C LYS A 124 0.60 -29.05 -5.33
N GLY A 125 1.89 -29.30 -5.42
CA GLY A 125 2.48 -29.97 -6.56
C GLY A 125 2.87 -29.11 -7.75
N VAL A 126 3.95 -28.33 -7.62
CA VAL A 126 4.64 -27.74 -8.78
C VAL A 126 5.30 -28.87 -9.57
N ARG A 127 4.72 -29.19 -10.73
CA ARG A 127 5.20 -30.31 -11.56
C ARG A 127 5.95 -29.90 -12.81
N ASN A 128 6.01 -28.61 -13.16
CA ASN A 128 6.76 -28.15 -14.32
C ASN A 128 7.46 -26.80 -14.12
N THR A 129 8.46 -26.53 -14.93
CA THR A 129 9.31 -25.33 -14.88
C THR A 129 8.53 -24.05 -15.01
N ILE A 130 7.46 -24.03 -15.83
CA ILE A 130 6.64 -22.81 -16.05
C ILE A 130 5.91 -22.46 -14.76
N CYS A 131 5.23 -23.43 -14.13
CA CYS A 131 4.58 -23.20 -12.84
C CYS A 131 5.58 -22.74 -11.75
N LEU A 132 6.80 -23.29 -11.76
CA LEU A 132 7.84 -22.87 -10.82
C LEU A 132 8.27 -21.41 -11.07
N MET A 133 8.39 -20.97 -12.32
CA MET A 133 8.70 -19.57 -12.66
C MET A 133 7.64 -18.62 -12.11
N PHE A 134 6.35 -18.91 -12.33
CA PHE A 134 5.25 -18.11 -11.78
C PHE A 134 5.31 -18.00 -10.26
N GLN A 135 5.50 -19.13 -9.59
CA GLN A 135 5.60 -19.16 -8.13
C GLN A 135 6.81 -18.37 -7.64
N SER A 136 7.94 -18.43 -8.36
CA SER A 136 9.14 -17.68 -7.99
C SER A 136 8.87 -16.17 -8.06
N ILE A 137 8.15 -15.69 -9.09
CA ILE A 137 7.75 -14.29 -9.21
C ILE A 137 6.82 -13.89 -8.05
N GLU A 138 5.81 -14.70 -7.73
CA GLU A 138 4.93 -14.43 -6.59
C GLU A 138 5.69 -14.39 -5.25
N VAL A 139 6.65 -15.30 -5.05
CA VAL A 139 7.51 -15.29 -3.86
C VAL A 139 8.30 -14.00 -3.77
N LEU A 140 8.88 -13.52 -4.88
CA LEU A 140 9.64 -12.27 -4.92
C LEU A 140 8.74 -11.05 -4.65
N MET A 141 7.58 -10.96 -5.28
CA MET A 141 6.60 -9.88 -5.04
C MET A 141 6.13 -9.85 -3.58
N ASN A 142 5.83 -11.03 -2.99
CA ASN A 142 5.47 -11.12 -1.58
C ASN A 142 6.64 -10.74 -0.65
N ARG A 143 7.87 -11.02 -1.04
CA ARG A 143 9.04 -10.57 -0.26
C ARG A 143 9.19 -9.06 -0.30
N ILE A 144 9.01 -8.43 -1.46
CA ILE A 144 9.03 -6.97 -1.61
C ILE A 144 7.93 -6.37 -0.73
N ARG A 145 6.71 -6.86 -0.81
CA ARG A 145 5.58 -6.46 0.05
C ARG A 145 5.96 -6.56 1.54
N THR A 146 6.55 -7.67 1.97
CA THR A 146 6.95 -7.86 3.37
C THR A 146 8.02 -6.87 3.81
N ILE A 147 8.99 -6.57 2.94
CA ILE A 147 10.03 -5.57 3.22
C ILE A 147 9.41 -4.18 3.32
N GLN A 148 8.53 -3.81 2.41
CA GLN A 148 7.83 -2.52 2.43
C GLN A 148 6.97 -2.36 3.70
N ILE A 149 6.22 -3.38 4.09
CA ILE A 149 5.47 -3.38 5.36
C ILE A 149 6.42 -3.13 6.55
N ARG A 150 7.53 -3.87 6.61
CA ARG A 150 8.51 -3.70 7.69
C ARG A 150 9.12 -2.31 7.71
N THR A 151 9.49 -1.79 6.54
CA THR A 151 10.15 -0.49 6.43
C THR A 151 9.17 0.66 6.73
N ASN A 152 7.98 0.62 6.18
CA ASN A 152 7.03 1.72 6.25
C ASN A 152 6.16 1.69 7.51
N ILE A 153 5.79 0.50 7.98
CA ILE A 153 4.83 0.36 9.08
C ILE A 153 5.52 0.14 10.42
N TYR A 154 6.53 -0.73 10.46
CA TYR A 154 7.24 -1.03 11.72
C TYR A 154 8.40 -0.06 12.04
N ASN A 155 8.68 0.91 11.18
CA ASN A 155 9.67 1.97 11.43
C ASN A 155 9.02 3.37 11.43
N ARG A 156 7.74 3.47 11.79
CA ARG A 156 6.94 4.72 11.77
C ARG A 156 7.51 5.85 12.60
N THR A 157 8.30 5.53 13.62
CA THR A 157 8.87 6.52 14.55
C THR A 157 10.20 7.12 14.07
N LYS A 158 10.73 6.68 12.94
CA LYS A 158 11.93 7.30 12.37
C LYS A 158 11.65 8.75 11.99
N LYS A 159 12.57 9.63 12.35
CA LYS A 159 12.52 11.06 12.02
C LYS A 159 12.30 11.24 10.50
N ASN A 160 11.30 12.02 10.12
CA ASN A 160 10.89 12.26 8.73
C ASN A 160 10.23 11.07 8.01
N SER A 161 9.75 10.04 8.70
CA SER A 161 8.89 9.05 8.07
C SER A 161 7.48 9.61 7.89
N ALA A 162 6.77 9.14 6.84
CA ALA A 162 5.35 9.43 6.71
C ALA A 162 4.52 8.68 7.77
N TYR A 163 3.31 9.16 8.03
CA TYR A 163 2.31 8.46 8.84
C TYR A 163 1.53 7.49 7.96
N TYR A 164 1.32 6.27 8.43
CA TYR A 164 0.73 5.20 7.62
C TYR A 164 -0.52 4.61 8.25
N ALA A 165 -1.62 4.55 7.48
CA ALA A 165 -2.72 3.63 7.68
C ALA A 165 -2.57 2.48 6.68
N TYR A 166 -2.47 1.25 7.17
CA TYR A 166 -2.30 0.07 6.32
C TYR A 166 -3.53 -0.81 6.41
N VAL A 167 -4.20 -0.97 5.28
CA VAL A 167 -5.44 -1.75 5.14
C VAL A 167 -5.11 -3.01 4.37
N SER A 168 -5.24 -4.17 5.00
CA SER A 168 -5.00 -5.46 4.35
C SER A 168 -6.26 -6.32 4.35
N LEU A 169 -6.60 -6.84 3.18
CA LEU A 169 -7.72 -7.78 3.02
C LEU A 169 -7.60 -9.00 3.95
N LEU A 170 -6.37 -9.40 4.29
CA LEU A 170 -6.12 -10.58 5.13
C LEU A 170 -6.36 -10.39 6.62
N TRP A 171 -6.71 -9.19 7.07
CA TRP A 171 -6.95 -8.96 8.48
C TRP A 171 -8.31 -9.49 8.91
N SER A 172 -8.28 -10.65 9.54
CA SER A 172 -9.45 -11.41 9.97
C SER A 172 -9.83 -11.21 11.45
N GLU A 173 -8.90 -10.75 12.28
CA GLU A 173 -9.09 -10.68 13.73
C GLU A 173 -9.32 -9.23 14.18
N TRP A 174 -10.54 -8.74 14.02
CA TRP A 174 -10.89 -7.35 14.36
C TRP A 174 -10.75 -7.07 15.86
N ASN A 175 -11.16 -8.01 16.71
CA ASN A 175 -11.08 -7.88 18.16
C ASN A 175 -9.64 -7.72 18.67
N SER A 176 -8.65 -8.14 17.89
CA SER A 176 -7.24 -8.00 18.27
C SER A 176 -6.64 -6.61 17.96
N MET A 177 -7.42 -5.65 17.43
CA MET A 177 -6.86 -4.34 17.07
C MET A 177 -6.32 -3.58 18.28
N VAL A 178 -7.03 -3.63 19.40
CA VAL A 178 -6.59 -2.99 20.65
C VAL A 178 -5.27 -3.60 21.10
N ASP A 179 -5.18 -4.94 21.14
CA ASP A 179 -3.96 -5.65 21.52
C ASP A 179 -2.79 -5.34 20.58
N ARG A 180 -3.06 -5.29 19.27
CA ARG A 180 -2.03 -4.92 18.26
C ARG A 180 -1.55 -3.48 18.42
N PHE A 181 -2.44 -2.54 18.76
CA PHE A 181 -2.06 -1.17 19.05
C PHE A 181 -1.17 -1.11 20.30
N MET A 182 -1.54 -1.82 21.36
CA MET A 182 -0.75 -1.94 22.58
C MET A 182 0.62 -2.58 22.34
N ASP A 183 0.68 -3.62 21.49
CA ASP A 183 1.93 -4.24 21.07
C ASP A 183 2.81 -3.27 20.26
N ASN A 184 2.22 -2.43 19.41
CA ASN A 184 2.95 -1.40 18.68
C ASN A 184 3.50 -0.32 19.61
N ILE A 185 2.78 0.05 20.67
CA ILE A 185 3.30 0.94 21.72
C ILE A 185 4.52 0.31 22.40
N LYS A 186 4.45 -0.96 22.80
CA LYS A 186 5.61 -1.68 23.38
C LYS A 186 6.83 -1.71 22.46
N LYS A 187 6.62 -1.84 21.15
CA LYS A 187 7.67 -1.91 20.13
C LYS A 187 8.14 -0.53 19.64
N GLU A 188 7.69 0.55 20.26
CA GLU A 188 8.00 1.93 19.84
C GLU A 188 7.59 2.27 18.40
N ASN A 189 6.55 1.63 17.90
CA ASN A 189 6.08 1.80 16.52
C ASN A 189 4.91 2.78 16.38
N VAL A 190 4.50 3.45 17.47
CA VAL A 190 3.44 4.46 17.43
C VAL A 190 4.07 5.85 17.60
N PRO A 191 3.96 6.74 16.59
CA PRO A 191 4.49 8.09 16.67
C PRO A 191 3.81 8.93 17.77
N GLU A 192 4.55 9.88 18.35
CA GLU A 192 4.04 10.78 19.39
C GLU A 192 2.80 11.56 18.96
N LEU A 193 2.75 12.01 17.69
CA LEU A 193 1.58 12.70 17.15
C LEU A 193 0.32 11.83 17.23
N VAL A 194 0.44 10.53 16.95
CA VAL A 194 -0.67 9.57 17.04
C VAL A 194 -1.10 9.36 18.49
N LEU A 195 -0.13 9.19 19.42
CA LEU A 195 -0.39 9.08 20.85
C LEU A 195 -1.12 10.32 21.38
N SER A 196 -0.62 11.50 21.03
CA SER A 196 -1.21 12.79 21.43
C SER A 196 -2.64 12.95 20.89
N ALA A 197 -2.89 12.60 19.64
CA ALA A 197 -4.23 12.66 19.05
C ALA A 197 -5.22 11.70 19.76
N HIS A 198 -4.74 10.56 20.25
CA HIS A 198 -5.52 9.66 21.12
C HIS A 198 -5.61 10.13 22.58
N ARG A 199 -4.99 11.25 22.93
CA ARG A 199 -4.89 11.77 24.32
C ARG A 199 -4.22 10.78 25.29
N ILE A 200 -3.28 10.00 24.78
CA ILE A 200 -2.48 9.05 25.56
C ILE A 200 -1.29 9.79 26.15
N SER A 201 -1.11 9.70 27.47
CA SER A 201 0.01 10.30 28.19
C SER A 201 1.31 9.57 27.88
N LEU A 202 2.39 10.32 27.64
CA LEU A 202 3.73 9.75 27.48
C LEU A 202 4.22 9.08 28.76
N ASP A 203 3.84 9.59 29.94
CA ASP A 203 4.18 8.96 31.23
C ASP A 203 3.54 7.56 31.35
N ASP A 204 2.28 7.41 30.93
CA ASP A 204 1.63 6.10 30.89
C ASP A 204 2.32 5.15 29.89
N VAL A 205 2.72 5.67 28.73
CA VAL A 205 3.46 4.88 27.72
C VAL A 205 4.79 4.37 28.31
N ILE A 206 5.55 5.23 28.97
CA ILE A 206 6.82 4.88 29.62
C ILE A 206 6.59 3.86 30.74
N ALA A 207 5.61 4.11 31.62
CA ALA A 207 5.27 3.18 32.71
C ALA A 207 4.85 1.80 32.20
N PHE A 208 4.05 1.75 31.13
CA PHE A 208 3.64 0.50 30.51
C PHE A 208 4.81 -0.24 29.85
N ARG A 209 5.68 0.47 29.14
CA ARG A 209 6.79 -0.15 28.40
C ARG A 209 7.90 -0.65 29.31
N GLU A 210 8.34 0.21 30.25
CA GLU A 210 9.51 -0.06 31.06
C GLU A 210 9.19 -0.88 32.33
N LYS A 211 8.02 -0.60 32.96
CA LYS A 211 7.63 -1.22 34.23
C LYS A 211 6.52 -2.26 34.08
N ASN A 212 5.99 -2.46 32.86
CA ASN A 212 4.81 -3.31 32.57
C ASN A 212 3.61 -2.98 33.49
N ASP A 213 3.44 -1.68 33.81
CA ASP A 213 2.38 -1.19 34.71
C ASP A 213 1.00 -1.47 34.07
N GLN A 214 0.20 -2.31 34.72
CA GLN A 214 -1.12 -2.71 34.25
C GLN A 214 -2.15 -1.58 34.36
N ASN A 215 -1.99 -0.66 35.32
CA ASN A 215 -2.87 0.51 35.43
C ASN A 215 -2.61 1.50 34.31
N ALA A 216 -1.35 1.72 33.95
CA ALA A 216 -0.98 2.51 32.79
C ALA A 216 -1.50 1.86 31.49
N LYS A 217 -1.35 0.54 31.34
CA LYS A 217 -1.94 -0.23 30.22
C LYS A 217 -3.43 0.03 30.11
N PHE A 218 -4.17 -0.10 31.20
CA PHE A 218 -5.61 0.10 31.22
C PHE A 218 -6.01 1.53 30.81
N ARG A 219 -5.32 2.56 31.31
CA ARG A 219 -5.58 3.95 30.92
C ARG A 219 -5.33 4.20 29.43
N ILE A 220 -4.25 3.65 28.88
CA ILE A 220 -3.94 3.74 27.45
C ILE A 220 -5.05 3.09 26.62
N GLU A 221 -5.47 1.87 26.97
CA GLU A 221 -6.56 1.16 26.28
C GLU A 221 -7.87 1.94 26.28
N GLU A 222 -8.25 2.51 27.44
CA GLU A 222 -9.47 3.30 27.56
C GLU A 222 -9.42 4.60 26.73
N CYS A 223 -8.29 5.32 26.78
CA CYS A 223 -8.09 6.50 25.93
C CYS A 223 -8.19 6.14 24.44
N PHE A 224 -7.52 5.06 24.02
CA PHE A 224 -7.54 4.60 22.66
C PHE A 224 -8.94 4.21 22.20
N LYS A 225 -9.62 3.30 22.92
CA LYS A 225 -10.99 2.86 22.61
C LYS A 225 -11.96 4.02 22.51
N LYS A 226 -11.88 4.97 23.44
CA LYS A 226 -12.73 6.16 23.45
C LYS A 226 -12.47 7.04 22.23
N SER A 227 -11.20 7.28 21.89
CA SER A 227 -10.83 8.19 20.80
C SER A 227 -11.25 7.69 19.42
N ILE A 228 -11.19 6.39 19.18
CA ILE A 228 -11.61 5.78 17.91
C ILE A 228 -13.10 5.47 17.84
N GLY A 229 -13.85 5.62 18.96
CA GLY A 229 -15.26 5.21 19.03
C GLY A 229 -15.42 3.70 18.90
N TRP A 230 -14.64 2.92 19.65
CA TRP A 230 -14.49 1.47 19.49
C TRP A 230 -15.81 0.71 19.46
N GLN A 231 -16.76 1.04 20.34
CA GLN A 231 -18.07 0.35 20.36
C GLN A 231 -18.85 0.59 19.07
N VAL A 232 -18.87 1.84 18.58
CA VAL A 232 -19.56 2.20 17.31
C VAL A 232 -18.94 1.45 16.13
N LEU A 233 -17.61 1.33 16.10
CA LEU A 233 -16.90 0.54 15.08
C LEU A 233 -17.27 -0.93 15.16
N LEU A 234 -17.36 -1.52 16.34
CA LEU A 234 -17.78 -2.92 16.50
C LEU A 234 -19.22 -3.14 16.03
N ASP A 235 -20.13 -2.21 16.38
CA ASP A 235 -21.55 -2.31 16.00
C ASP A 235 -21.76 -2.16 14.48
N SER A 236 -20.86 -1.43 13.81
CA SER A 236 -20.88 -1.24 12.34
C SER A 236 -20.07 -2.29 11.56
N ALA A 237 -19.41 -3.22 12.26
CA ALA A 237 -18.58 -4.23 11.59
C ALA A 237 -19.42 -5.11 10.65
N PRO A 238 -18.87 -5.49 9.48
CA PRO A 238 -19.55 -6.42 8.58
C PRO A 238 -19.93 -7.72 9.27
N SER A 239 -21.04 -8.32 8.87
CA SER A 239 -21.43 -9.63 9.41
C SER A 239 -20.33 -10.67 9.18
N LYS A 240 -20.26 -11.68 10.05
CA LYS A 240 -19.29 -12.77 9.91
C LYS A 240 -19.36 -13.42 8.52
N GLU A 241 -20.57 -13.57 7.97
CA GLU A 241 -20.77 -14.13 6.63
C GLU A 241 -20.13 -13.26 5.54
N LEU A 242 -20.36 -11.94 5.55
CA LEU A 242 -19.75 -11.02 4.58
C LEU A 242 -18.22 -11.01 4.71
N HIS A 243 -17.72 -11.08 5.92
CA HIS A 243 -16.30 -11.19 6.18
C HIS A 243 -15.67 -12.45 5.59
N GLU A 244 -16.27 -13.62 5.82
CA GLU A 244 -15.81 -14.89 5.25
C GLU A 244 -15.85 -14.88 3.72
N ILE A 245 -16.89 -14.28 3.12
CA ILE A 245 -16.97 -14.09 1.68
C ILE A 245 -15.83 -13.22 1.18
N ALA A 246 -15.57 -12.07 1.82
CA ALA A 246 -14.49 -11.17 1.42
C ALA A 246 -13.11 -11.88 1.46
N LEU A 247 -12.82 -12.62 2.52
CA LEU A 247 -11.57 -13.39 2.66
C LEU A 247 -11.45 -14.53 1.63
N SER A 248 -12.58 -15.07 1.14
CA SER A 248 -12.58 -16.15 0.15
C SER A 248 -12.30 -15.68 -1.29
N VAL A 249 -12.29 -14.37 -1.53
CA VAL A 249 -12.04 -13.83 -2.87
C VAL A 249 -10.58 -13.97 -3.23
N GLY A 250 -10.29 -14.82 -4.22
CA GLY A 250 -8.93 -14.99 -4.75
C GLY A 250 -8.59 -13.95 -5.81
N THR A 251 -7.30 -13.73 -6.00
CA THR A 251 -6.79 -12.95 -7.13
C THR A 251 -6.92 -13.76 -8.41
N ASN A 252 -7.91 -13.45 -9.21
CA ASN A 252 -8.13 -14.08 -10.52
C ASN A 252 -8.73 -13.05 -11.50
N LEU A 253 -8.71 -13.40 -12.80
CA LEU A 253 -9.24 -12.55 -13.88
C LEU A 253 -10.72 -12.84 -14.18
N THR A 254 -11.44 -13.54 -13.30
CA THR A 254 -12.86 -13.83 -13.50
C THR A 254 -13.74 -12.73 -12.91
N PRO A 255 -14.90 -12.43 -13.54
CA PRO A 255 -15.85 -11.47 -12.99
C PRO A 255 -16.32 -11.85 -11.59
N LEU A 256 -16.40 -10.87 -10.70
CA LEU A 256 -16.92 -11.04 -9.35
C LEU A 256 -18.45 -10.96 -9.37
N SER A 257 -19.09 -11.83 -8.59
CA SER A 257 -20.53 -11.70 -8.33
C SER A 257 -20.81 -10.44 -7.48
N LYS A 258 -22.02 -9.88 -7.61
CA LYS A 258 -22.45 -8.72 -6.80
C LYS A 258 -22.22 -8.96 -5.31
N ARG A 259 -22.57 -10.15 -4.79
CA ARG A 259 -22.38 -10.49 -3.38
C ARG A 259 -20.90 -10.42 -2.93
N LYS A 260 -19.96 -10.84 -3.79
CA LYS A 260 -18.53 -10.73 -3.52
C LYS A 260 -18.06 -9.26 -3.53
N ILE A 261 -18.59 -8.47 -4.47
CA ILE A 261 -18.29 -7.03 -4.53
C ILE A 261 -18.80 -6.33 -3.27
N ASP A 262 -20.06 -6.57 -2.88
CA ASP A 262 -20.67 -5.98 -1.69
C ASP A 262 -19.89 -6.37 -0.41
N ALA A 263 -19.47 -7.64 -0.31
CA ALA A 263 -18.68 -8.15 0.82
C ALA A 263 -17.29 -7.49 0.89
N LEU A 264 -16.59 -7.38 -0.24
CA LEU A 264 -15.29 -6.71 -0.32
C LEU A 264 -15.41 -5.22 0.03
N SER A 265 -16.44 -4.54 -0.49
CA SER A 265 -16.67 -3.12 -0.22
C SER A 265 -16.91 -2.89 1.27
N ALA A 266 -17.84 -3.62 1.89
CA ALA A 266 -18.15 -3.49 3.31
C ALA A 266 -16.92 -3.79 4.19
N HIS A 267 -16.16 -4.83 3.86
CA HIS A 267 -14.96 -5.20 4.60
C HIS A 267 -13.85 -4.13 4.47
N SER A 268 -13.58 -3.65 3.26
CA SER A 268 -12.54 -2.65 3.02
C SER A 268 -12.89 -1.27 3.60
N GLU A 269 -14.14 -0.84 3.51
CA GLU A 269 -14.63 0.40 4.09
C GLU A 269 -14.43 0.40 5.60
N TRP A 270 -14.90 -0.64 6.28
CA TRP A 270 -14.76 -0.77 7.73
C TRP A 270 -13.29 -0.83 8.17
N LEU A 271 -12.45 -1.61 7.50
CA LEU A 271 -11.02 -1.68 7.80
C LEU A 271 -10.31 -0.34 7.57
N THR A 272 -10.68 0.37 6.52
CA THR A 272 -10.10 1.68 6.20
C THR A 272 -10.44 2.69 7.29
N GLU A 273 -11.70 2.76 7.71
CA GLU A 273 -12.13 3.62 8.81
C GLU A 273 -11.36 3.29 10.10
N LEU A 274 -11.29 2.01 10.46
CA LEU A 274 -10.55 1.55 11.64
C LEU A 274 -9.08 1.96 11.58
N GLN A 275 -8.41 1.77 10.45
CA GLN A 275 -6.99 2.07 10.30
C GLN A 275 -6.70 3.58 10.30
N ILE A 276 -7.54 4.37 9.65
CA ILE A 276 -7.42 5.84 9.67
C ILE A 276 -7.62 6.34 11.09
N LYS A 277 -8.69 5.93 11.78
CA LYS A 277 -8.93 6.30 13.17
C LYS A 277 -7.80 5.89 14.11
N THR A 278 -7.15 4.75 13.85
CA THR A 278 -6.06 4.24 14.69
C THR A 278 -4.72 4.95 14.45
N TYR A 279 -4.33 5.16 13.19
CA TYR A 279 -2.96 5.58 12.86
C TYR A 279 -2.85 6.94 12.17
N LEU A 280 -3.96 7.52 11.76
CA LEU A 280 -4.05 8.88 11.21
C LEU A 280 -5.13 9.72 11.93
N PRO A 281 -5.28 9.60 13.27
CA PRO A 281 -6.34 10.29 13.99
C PRO A 281 -6.25 11.82 13.87
N HIS A 282 -5.07 12.36 13.68
CA HIS A 282 -4.81 13.79 13.50
C HIS A 282 -5.42 14.38 12.22
N LEU A 283 -5.88 13.54 11.28
CA LEU A 283 -6.61 14.00 10.09
C LEU A 283 -8.11 14.19 10.33
N LEU A 284 -8.62 13.73 11.47
CA LEU A 284 -10.06 13.72 11.80
C LEU A 284 -10.46 14.84 12.77
N HIS A 285 -9.49 15.65 13.21
CA HIS A 285 -9.66 16.72 14.21
C HIS A 285 -9.21 18.08 13.70
#